data_10d9bf2a4ddf1304efdad0f147f7dfce
#
_entry.id   10d9bf2a4ddf1304efdad0f147f7dfce
#
_cell.length_a   1.000
_cell.length_b   1.000
_cell.length_c   1.000
_cell.angle_alpha   90.00
_cell.angle_beta   90.00
_cell.angle_gamma   90.00
#
_symmetry.space_group_name_H-M   'P 1'
#
loop_
_entity.id
_entity.type
_entity.pdbx_description
1 polymer ?
#
loop_
_entity_poly.entity_id
_entity_poly.type
_entity_poly.pdbx_seq_one_letter_code
_entity_poly.pdbx_strand_id
1 'polypeptide(L)'
;MVLSRKKITYTVPRMGYTYAAFESFFKILGYDVIIPEPTNTETIKEGVSNSPEYMCFPFKILLGQFERVLEKNPDRYFKVVSLESYGPCRFGYYSPLYYKILRDKGFTNFEIVNIEGIYPPLYKGIPRFFKKLIKLTGWHAPWTIVKAFVIAGWKVYALEQLEKKLYYLIPREKVTGSTEKIFNAAVERIRNAPNKVKSIKKILNEELEKMEKNPHVERDDLPKIGLVGEAYILMDYSNNLDIEKKLAYMGVDVDRSLRVTNWSLDRIIKVKSHKAHMLEVNKGYLDFFIGGDGQESIMNTILYKKAGYDGVIQAQPFGCLPETAAKEILTKVSEDYDIPVLSLAFDEQTGEAGFVTRLEAFVDMIKSRRQMKKEEKKESVTVEG
;
A
#
# COMPACT_ATOMS: atom_id res chain seq x y z
N MET A 1 -25.16 17.55 21.49
CA MET A 1 -25.92 16.27 21.54
C MET A 1 -24.89 15.14 21.51
N VAL A 2 -24.65 14.43 22.63
CA VAL A 2 -23.70 13.32 22.70
C VAL A 2 -24.40 12.11 22.08
N LEU A 3 -24.05 11.77 20.83
CA LEU A 3 -24.55 10.55 20.18
C LEU A 3 -24.07 9.32 20.99
N SER A 4 -24.97 8.41 21.29
CA SER A 4 -24.62 7.12 21.88
C SER A 4 -23.55 6.43 21.01
N ARG A 5 -22.54 5.77 21.61
CA ARG A 5 -21.48 5.03 20.89
C ARG A 5 -22.02 4.05 19.84
N LYS A 6 -23.18 3.47 20.06
CA LYS A 6 -23.85 2.56 19.11
C LYS A 6 -24.38 3.23 17.84
N LYS A 7 -24.51 4.57 17.80
CA LYS A 7 -24.98 5.33 16.63
C LYS A 7 -23.85 5.83 15.75
N ILE A 8 -22.58 5.76 16.21
CA ILE A 8 -21.41 6.21 15.45
C ILE A 8 -20.89 5.03 14.66
N THR A 9 -20.82 5.18 13.34
CA THR A 9 -20.22 4.21 12.42
C THR A 9 -18.95 4.79 11.86
N TYR A 10 -17.87 4.01 11.85
CA TYR A 10 -16.62 4.41 11.20
C TYR A 10 -16.57 3.94 9.76
N THR A 11 -15.98 4.74 8.90
CA THR A 11 -15.51 4.30 7.59
C THR A 11 -14.06 4.72 7.41
N VAL A 12 -13.28 3.87 6.79
CA VAL A 12 -11.84 4.03 6.63
C VAL A 12 -11.46 3.85 5.16
N PRO A 13 -10.36 4.43 4.69
CA PRO A 13 -9.85 4.13 3.36
C PRO A 13 -9.68 2.62 3.17
N ARG A 14 -10.21 2.08 2.08
CA ARG A 14 -9.86 0.71 1.71
C ARG A 14 -8.47 0.73 1.08
N MET A 15 -7.58 -0.08 1.62
CA MET A 15 -6.20 -0.18 1.16
C MET A 15 -5.77 -1.64 1.23
N GLY A 16 -5.89 -2.33 0.10
CA GLY A 16 -5.61 -3.76 -0.01
C GLY A 16 -6.36 -4.58 1.04
N TYR A 17 -5.65 -5.49 1.70
CA TYR A 17 -6.21 -6.35 2.75
C TYR A 17 -6.19 -5.74 4.15
N THR A 18 -5.61 -4.54 4.33
CA THR A 18 -5.46 -3.89 5.64
C THR A 18 -6.79 -3.51 6.28
N TYR A 19 -7.88 -3.45 5.52
CA TYR A 19 -9.22 -3.19 6.02
C TYR A 19 -9.63 -4.12 7.18
N ALA A 20 -9.19 -5.37 7.17
CA ALA A 20 -9.48 -6.33 8.23
C ALA A 20 -8.89 -5.93 9.60
N ALA A 21 -7.76 -5.21 9.58
CA ALA A 21 -7.13 -4.67 10.78
C ALA A 21 -7.89 -3.45 11.29
N PHE A 22 -8.26 -2.51 10.43
CA PHE A 22 -9.08 -1.35 10.81
C PHE A 22 -10.44 -1.78 11.34
N GLU A 23 -11.09 -2.75 10.69
CA GLU A 23 -12.34 -3.32 11.16
C GLU A 23 -12.21 -3.87 12.59
N SER A 24 -11.15 -4.62 12.86
CA SER A 24 -10.87 -5.18 14.19
C SER A 24 -10.57 -4.11 15.22
N PHE A 25 -9.79 -3.08 14.85
CA PHE A 25 -9.46 -1.96 15.72
C PHE A 25 -10.72 -1.27 16.27
N PHE A 26 -11.61 -0.84 15.39
CA PHE A 26 -12.82 -0.14 15.82
C PHE A 26 -13.83 -1.07 16.52
N LYS A 27 -13.96 -2.33 16.11
CA LYS A 27 -14.82 -3.31 16.80
C LYS A 27 -14.35 -3.59 18.23
N ILE A 28 -13.05 -3.62 18.51
CA ILE A 28 -12.52 -3.74 19.90
C ILE A 28 -12.91 -2.53 20.74
N LEU A 29 -12.98 -1.36 20.12
CA LEU A 29 -13.44 -0.13 20.76
C LEU A 29 -14.99 -0.03 20.85
N GLY A 30 -15.72 -1.04 20.39
CA GLY A 30 -17.20 -1.10 20.47
C GLY A 30 -17.92 -0.23 19.43
N TYR A 31 -17.28 0.07 18.31
CA TYR A 31 -17.88 0.84 17.20
C TYR A 31 -18.27 -0.05 16.03
N ASP A 32 -19.34 0.35 15.34
CA ASP A 32 -19.67 -0.18 14.02
C ASP A 32 -18.67 0.34 12.98
N VAL A 33 -18.36 -0.50 12.00
CA VAL A 33 -17.46 -0.14 10.88
C VAL A 33 -18.09 -0.58 9.57
N ILE A 34 -18.11 0.32 8.62
CA ILE A 34 -18.43 0.01 7.21
C ILE A 34 -17.18 0.26 6.38
N ILE A 35 -16.64 -0.82 5.82
CA ILE A 35 -15.50 -0.76 4.91
C ILE A 35 -16.03 -0.49 3.50
N PRO A 36 -15.48 0.48 2.76
CA PRO A 36 -15.82 0.68 1.36
C PRO A 36 -15.63 -0.60 0.54
N GLU A 37 -16.44 -0.79 -0.48
CA GLU A 37 -16.25 -1.85 -1.46
C GLU A 37 -14.90 -1.69 -2.19
N PRO A 38 -14.34 -2.76 -2.78
CA PRO A 38 -13.20 -2.62 -3.67
C PRO A 38 -13.49 -1.57 -4.74
N THR A 39 -12.48 -0.79 -5.10
CA THR A 39 -12.63 0.23 -6.14
C THR A 39 -13.10 -0.40 -7.44
N ASN A 40 -14.11 0.19 -8.03
CA ASN A 40 -14.67 -0.19 -9.32
C ASN A 40 -14.90 1.06 -10.18
N THR A 41 -15.30 0.87 -11.43
CA THR A 41 -15.51 1.95 -12.39
C THR A 41 -16.49 3.02 -11.89
N GLU A 42 -17.54 2.61 -11.16
CA GLU A 42 -18.52 3.57 -10.61
C GLU A 42 -17.90 4.42 -9.51
N THR A 43 -17.14 3.79 -8.58
CA THR A 43 -16.40 4.51 -7.53
C THR A 43 -15.45 5.54 -8.11
N ILE A 44 -14.70 5.16 -9.17
CA ILE A 44 -13.79 6.07 -9.86
C ILE A 44 -14.57 7.21 -10.52
N LYS A 45 -15.63 6.90 -11.26
CA LYS A 45 -16.46 7.91 -11.95
C LYS A 45 -17.04 8.94 -10.97
N GLU A 46 -17.59 8.52 -9.86
CA GLU A 46 -18.14 9.41 -8.82
C GLU A 46 -17.04 10.30 -8.23
N GLY A 47 -15.93 9.72 -7.81
CA GLY A 47 -14.83 10.46 -7.23
C GLY A 47 -14.22 11.47 -8.22
N VAL A 48 -14.06 11.10 -9.48
CA VAL A 48 -13.54 12.00 -10.54
C VAL A 48 -14.49 13.17 -10.80
N SER A 49 -15.78 12.89 -10.93
CA SER A 49 -16.79 13.92 -11.23
C SER A 49 -16.87 15.04 -10.20
N ASN A 50 -16.49 14.73 -8.94
CA ASN A 50 -16.60 15.65 -7.81
C ASN A 50 -15.25 16.19 -7.34
N SER A 51 -14.15 15.70 -7.93
CA SER A 51 -12.79 16.12 -7.54
C SER A 51 -12.29 17.29 -8.37
N PRO A 52 -11.50 18.20 -7.78
CA PRO A 52 -10.72 19.15 -8.59
C PRO A 52 -9.71 18.41 -9.46
N GLU A 53 -9.53 18.86 -10.71
CA GLU A 53 -8.66 18.21 -11.70
C GLU A 53 -7.21 18.04 -11.23
N TYR A 54 -6.68 19.00 -10.48
CA TYR A 54 -5.31 18.99 -9.99
C TYR A 54 -5.04 17.97 -8.87
N MET A 55 -6.06 17.30 -8.33
CA MET A 55 -5.87 16.30 -7.29
C MET A 55 -5.37 14.99 -7.88
N CYS A 56 -4.47 14.33 -7.14
CA CYS A 56 -3.93 13.03 -7.53
C CYS A 56 -4.98 11.92 -7.45
N PHE A 57 -4.77 10.87 -8.21
CA PHE A 57 -5.73 9.78 -8.38
C PHE A 57 -6.21 9.13 -7.06
N PRO A 58 -5.37 8.88 -6.02
CA PRO A 58 -5.84 8.40 -4.73
C PRO A 58 -6.90 9.29 -4.06
N PHE A 59 -6.81 10.62 -4.23
CA PHE A 59 -7.84 11.52 -3.72
C PHE A 59 -9.21 11.22 -4.34
N LYS A 60 -9.23 11.09 -5.67
CA LYS A 60 -10.44 10.81 -6.44
C LYS A 60 -11.08 9.49 -6.01
N ILE A 61 -10.27 8.44 -5.89
CA ILE A 61 -10.73 7.11 -5.46
C ILE A 61 -11.35 7.17 -4.06
N LEU A 62 -10.63 7.74 -3.10
CA LEU A 62 -11.10 7.81 -1.71
C LEU A 62 -12.35 8.67 -1.57
N LEU A 63 -12.46 9.77 -2.33
CA LEU A 63 -13.68 10.57 -2.36
C LEU A 63 -14.87 9.72 -2.82
N GLY A 64 -14.76 9.01 -3.94
CA GLY A 64 -15.82 8.14 -4.45
C GLY A 64 -16.18 7.01 -3.46
N GLN A 65 -15.19 6.42 -2.79
CA GLN A 65 -15.44 5.43 -1.74
C GLN A 65 -16.27 6.01 -0.59
N PHE A 66 -15.95 7.21 -0.12
CA PHE A 66 -16.67 7.85 0.98
C PHE A 66 -18.07 8.28 0.56
N GLU A 67 -18.23 8.84 -0.63
CA GLU A 67 -19.54 9.21 -1.18
C GLU A 67 -20.47 8.01 -1.20
N ARG A 68 -20.06 6.90 -1.79
CA ARG A 68 -20.86 5.67 -1.87
C ARG A 68 -21.23 5.10 -0.51
N VAL A 69 -20.31 5.15 0.47
CA VAL A 69 -20.64 4.70 1.84
C VAL A 69 -21.72 5.59 2.48
N LEU A 70 -21.60 6.90 2.32
CA LEU A 70 -22.57 7.85 2.88
C LEU A 70 -23.94 7.74 2.19
N GLU A 71 -23.99 7.64 0.87
CA GLU A 71 -25.21 7.49 0.07
C GLU A 71 -25.99 6.21 0.40
N LYS A 72 -25.27 5.09 0.51
CA LYS A 72 -25.89 3.79 0.85
C LYS A 72 -26.39 3.69 2.29
N ASN A 73 -26.03 4.63 3.17
CA ASN A 73 -26.36 4.56 4.59
C ASN A 73 -26.81 5.93 5.16
N PRO A 74 -27.89 6.54 4.65
CA PRO A 74 -28.30 7.88 5.02
C PRO A 74 -28.72 8.02 6.49
N ASP A 75 -29.18 6.93 7.11
CA ASP A 75 -29.66 6.89 8.50
C ASP A 75 -28.54 6.74 9.54
N ARG A 76 -27.29 6.62 9.12
CA ARG A 76 -26.13 6.47 10.02
C ARG A 76 -25.33 7.77 10.11
N TYR A 77 -24.73 7.99 11.28
CA TYR A 77 -23.74 9.05 11.44
C TYR A 77 -22.33 8.49 11.32
N PHE A 78 -21.54 9.06 10.42
CA PHE A 78 -20.21 8.55 10.10
C PHE A 78 -19.08 9.37 10.68
N LYS A 79 -18.07 8.67 11.20
CA LYS A 79 -16.71 9.17 11.34
C LYS A 79 -15.88 8.67 10.16
N VAL A 80 -15.63 9.56 9.22
CA VAL A 80 -14.78 9.28 8.05
C VAL A 80 -13.34 9.45 8.47
N VAL A 81 -12.59 8.36 8.49
CA VAL A 81 -11.17 8.38 8.86
C VAL A 81 -10.34 8.79 7.66
N SER A 82 -9.53 9.82 7.83
CA SER A 82 -8.59 10.28 6.82
C SER A 82 -7.19 10.32 7.41
N LEU A 83 -6.20 10.00 6.59
CA LEU A 83 -4.80 10.14 6.96
C LEU A 83 -4.31 11.51 6.50
N GLU A 84 -3.35 12.09 7.20
CA GLU A 84 -2.71 13.33 6.83
C GLU A 84 -1.20 13.15 6.68
N SER A 85 -0.62 13.83 5.71
CA SER A 85 0.82 13.93 5.52
C SER A 85 1.30 15.35 5.79
N TYR A 86 2.59 15.48 6.05
CA TYR A 86 3.27 16.75 6.24
C TYR A 86 4.16 17.05 5.02
N GLY A 87 4.28 18.33 4.66
CA GLY A 87 5.17 18.79 3.60
C GLY A 87 4.42 19.09 2.29
N PRO A 88 5.13 19.14 1.14
CA PRO A 88 4.56 19.58 -0.12
C PRO A 88 3.59 18.61 -0.78
N CYS A 89 3.42 17.38 -0.24
CA CYS A 89 2.47 16.41 -0.76
C CYS A 89 1.02 16.90 -0.57
N ARG A 90 0.21 16.85 -1.64
CA ARG A 90 -1.21 17.23 -1.62
C ARG A 90 -2.06 16.41 -0.67
N PHE A 91 -1.57 15.25 -0.24
CA PHE A 91 -2.23 14.39 0.76
C PHE A 91 -2.56 15.13 2.06
N GLY A 92 -1.72 16.07 2.49
CA GLY A 92 -2.01 16.92 3.64
C GLY A 92 -3.25 17.80 3.50
N TYR A 93 -3.79 17.94 2.28
CA TYR A 93 -4.96 18.77 1.99
C TYR A 93 -6.24 17.96 1.71
N TYR A 94 -6.18 16.64 1.78
CA TYR A 94 -7.32 15.77 1.46
C TYR A 94 -8.51 16.01 2.39
N SER A 95 -8.30 16.03 3.69
CA SER A 95 -9.37 16.13 4.67
C SER A 95 -10.24 17.38 4.55
N PRO A 96 -9.67 18.60 4.46
CA PRO A 96 -10.49 19.79 4.26
C PRO A 96 -11.25 19.80 2.93
N LEU A 97 -10.66 19.22 1.87
CA LEU A 97 -11.34 19.11 0.57
C LEU A 97 -12.48 18.07 0.63
N TYR A 98 -12.26 16.90 1.21
CA TYR A 98 -13.34 15.92 1.42
C TYR A 98 -14.49 16.52 2.20
N TYR A 99 -14.18 17.22 3.31
CA TYR A 99 -15.20 17.88 4.11
C TYR A 99 -16.03 18.86 3.27
N LYS A 100 -15.35 19.74 2.51
CA LYS A 100 -16.03 20.72 1.67
C LYS A 100 -16.89 20.06 0.59
N ILE A 101 -16.32 19.15 -0.20
CA ILE A 101 -17.01 18.50 -1.32
C ILE A 101 -18.23 17.72 -0.83
N LEU A 102 -18.07 16.90 0.21
CA LEU A 102 -19.18 16.12 0.77
C LEU A 102 -20.29 17.01 1.34
N ARG A 103 -19.93 18.15 1.97
CA ARG A 103 -20.91 19.13 2.47
C ARG A 103 -21.63 19.84 1.31
N ASP A 104 -20.93 20.26 0.28
CA ASP A 104 -21.50 20.90 -0.91
C ASP A 104 -22.47 19.94 -1.63
N LYS A 105 -22.23 18.63 -1.59
CA LYS A 105 -23.17 17.59 -2.09
C LYS A 105 -24.37 17.33 -1.17
N GLY A 106 -24.47 18.01 -0.03
CA GLY A 106 -25.60 17.91 0.89
C GLY A 106 -25.47 16.85 1.98
N PHE A 107 -24.34 16.13 2.09
CA PHE A 107 -24.14 15.21 3.20
C PHE A 107 -24.00 16.00 4.52
N THR A 108 -24.79 15.63 5.53
CA THR A 108 -24.77 16.28 6.85
C THR A 108 -24.46 15.31 7.99
N ASN A 109 -24.52 14.03 7.71
CA ASN A 109 -24.45 12.93 8.67
C ASN A 109 -23.01 12.39 8.84
N PHE A 110 -21.99 13.23 8.71
CA PHE A 110 -20.59 12.81 8.87
C PHE A 110 -19.73 13.86 9.56
N GLU A 111 -18.61 13.40 10.09
CA GLU A 111 -17.43 14.21 10.45
C GLU A 111 -16.16 13.54 9.92
N ILE A 112 -15.13 14.32 9.61
CA ILE A 112 -13.82 13.78 9.25
C ILE A 112 -12.94 13.73 10.49
N VAL A 113 -12.32 12.58 10.71
CA VAL A 113 -11.36 12.36 11.78
C VAL A 113 -10.00 12.06 11.17
N ASN A 114 -9.07 12.99 11.40
CA ASN A 114 -7.73 12.88 10.83
C ASN A 114 -6.79 12.14 11.77
N ILE A 115 -6.02 11.23 11.19
CA ILE A 115 -4.86 10.62 11.85
C ILE A 115 -3.61 11.28 11.27
N GLU A 116 -2.84 11.95 12.11
CA GLU A 116 -1.53 12.49 11.73
C GLU A 116 -0.44 11.92 12.62
N GLY A 117 0.79 11.92 12.12
CA GLY A 117 1.97 11.57 12.89
C GLY A 117 2.32 12.62 13.96
N ILE A 118 3.28 12.28 14.81
CA ILE A 118 3.85 13.22 15.77
C ILE A 118 4.95 14.02 15.05
N TYR A 119 4.68 15.32 14.81
CA TYR A 119 5.63 16.20 14.14
C TYR A 119 6.35 17.12 15.13
N PRO A 120 7.59 17.51 14.83
CA PRO A 120 8.32 18.51 15.62
C PRO A 120 7.64 19.89 15.60
N PRO A 121 7.78 20.69 16.65
CA PRO A 121 8.47 20.33 17.90
C PRO A 121 7.60 19.44 18.80
N LEU A 122 8.23 18.45 19.43
CA LEU A 122 7.54 17.37 20.18
C LEU A 122 6.57 17.90 21.26
N TYR A 123 6.90 19.00 21.94
CA TYR A 123 6.04 19.58 22.98
C TYR A 123 4.68 20.08 22.45
N LYS A 124 4.58 20.39 21.15
CA LYS A 124 3.31 20.71 20.47
C LYS A 124 2.71 19.50 19.77
N GLY A 125 3.55 18.62 19.23
CA GLY A 125 3.14 17.44 18.48
C GLY A 125 2.46 16.38 19.35
N ILE A 126 3.01 16.09 20.53
CA ILE A 126 2.47 15.06 21.45
C ILE A 126 1.05 15.41 21.94
N PRO A 127 0.75 16.60 22.49
CA PRO A 127 -0.62 16.92 22.91
C PRO A 127 -1.61 16.91 21.76
N ARG A 128 -1.20 17.36 20.56
CA ARG A 128 -2.03 17.32 19.36
C ARG A 128 -2.36 15.90 18.94
N PHE A 129 -1.37 15.02 18.95
CA PHE A 129 -1.56 13.59 18.67
C PHE A 129 -2.56 12.95 19.63
N PHE A 130 -2.41 13.14 20.94
CA PHE A 130 -3.35 12.60 21.93
C PHE A 130 -4.76 13.16 21.76
N LYS A 131 -4.90 14.47 21.47
CA LYS A 131 -6.22 15.07 21.19
C LYS A 131 -6.89 14.41 19.96
N LYS A 132 -6.14 14.18 18.88
CA LYS A 132 -6.65 13.50 17.67
C LYS A 132 -6.94 12.02 17.95
N LEU A 133 -6.09 11.36 18.72
CA LEU A 133 -6.31 9.98 19.14
C LEU A 133 -7.62 9.83 19.93
N ILE A 134 -7.87 10.70 20.91
CA ILE A 134 -9.14 10.70 21.66
C ILE A 134 -10.32 11.01 20.75
N LYS A 135 -10.19 11.92 19.80
CA LYS A 135 -11.24 12.21 18.82
C LYS A 135 -11.54 10.98 17.95
N LEU A 136 -10.52 10.23 17.58
CA LEU A 136 -10.65 8.99 16.81
C LEU A 136 -11.25 7.87 17.63
N THR A 137 -10.67 7.58 18.80
CA THR A 137 -11.03 6.39 19.60
C THR A 137 -12.17 6.63 20.57
N GLY A 138 -12.51 7.88 20.89
CA GLY A 138 -13.33 8.23 22.03
C GLY A 138 -12.61 8.01 23.36
N TRP A 139 -13.33 8.19 24.46
CA TRP A 139 -12.80 7.94 25.80
C TRP A 139 -12.87 6.45 26.11
N HIS A 140 -11.72 5.79 26.05
CA HIS A 140 -11.53 4.39 26.42
C HIS A 140 -10.39 4.26 27.42
N ALA A 141 -10.42 3.18 28.19
CA ALA A 141 -9.29 2.80 29.03
C ALA A 141 -8.03 2.61 28.16
N PRO A 142 -6.87 3.15 28.56
CA PRO A 142 -5.66 3.10 27.75
C PRO A 142 -5.27 1.70 27.28
N TRP A 143 -5.47 0.68 28.12
CA TRP A 143 -5.19 -0.71 27.76
C TRP A 143 -6.10 -1.25 26.65
N THR A 144 -7.34 -0.76 26.55
CA THR A 144 -8.24 -1.15 25.44
C THR A 144 -7.75 -0.58 24.11
N ILE A 145 -7.26 0.66 24.12
CA ILE A 145 -6.69 1.31 22.93
C ILE A 145 -5.40 0.57 22.53
N VAL A 146 -4.51 0.29 23.49
CA VAL A 146 -3.28 -0.47 23.25
C VAL A 146 -3.59 -1.86 22.68
N LYS A 147 -4.55 -2.58 23.28
CA LYS A 147 -5.01 -3.86 22.78
C LYS A 147 -5.50 -3.76 21.33
N ALA A 148 -6.30 -2.75 21.01
CA ALA A 148 -6.82 -2.54 19.65
C ALA A 148 -5.67 -2.33 18.64
N PHE A 149 -4.67 -1.50 18.97
CA PHE A 149 -3.49 -1.31 18.13
C PHE A 149 -2.66 -2.60 17.96
N VAL A 150 -2.41 -3.34 19.04
CA VAL A 150 -1.63 -4.58 19.01
C VAL A 150 -2.34 -5.63 18.14
N ILE A 151 -3.64 -5.82 18.30
CA ILE A 151 -4.41 -6.77 17.50
C ILE A 151 -4.47 -6.36 16.03
N ALA A 152 -4.73 -5.08 15.75
CA ALA A 152 -4.71 -4.56 14.38
C ALA A 152 -3.33 -4.76 13.73
N GLY A 153 -2.25 -4.40 14.42
CA GLY A 153 -0.88 -4.59 13.93
C GLY A 153 -0.55 -6.04 13.61
N TRP A 154 -0.95 -6.99 14.48
CA TRP A 154 -0.77 -8.41 14.22
C TRP A 154 -1.59 -8.92 13.03
N LYS A 155 -2.79 -8.40 12.80
CA LYS A 155 -3.60 -8.75 11.62
C LYS A 155 -2.96 -8.21 10.34
N VAL A 156 -2.48 -6.95 10.33
CA VAL A 156 -1.72 -6.41 9.18
C VAL A 156 -0.51 -7.28 8.89
N TYR A 157 0.32 -7.54 9.91
CA TYR A 157 1.51 -8.37 9.76
C TYR A 157 1.18 -9.75 9.18
N ALA A 158 0.14 -10.41 9.71
CA ALA A 158 -0.27 -11.74 9.24
C ALA A 158 -0.71 -11.71 7.77
N LEU A 159 -1.51 -10.71 7.38
CA LEU A 159 -1.96 -10.56 5.99
C LEU A 159 -0.79 -10.28 5.05
N GLU A 160 0.16 -9.45 5.44
CA GLU A 160 1.36 -9.18 4.64
C GLU A 160 2.27 -10.41 4.49
N GLN A 161 2.38 -11.27 5.52
CA GLN A 161 3.13 -12.52 5.38
C GLN A 161 2.45 -13.50 4.41
N LEU A 162 1.12 -13.60 4.47
CA LEU A 162 0.34 -14.41 3.53
C LEU A 162 0.46 -13.88 2.10
N GLU A 163 0.40 -12.57 1.92
CA GLU A 163 0.54 -11.90 0.63
C GLU A 163 1.94 -12.12 0.03
N LYS A 164 3.01 -11.99 0.84
CA LYS A 164 4.37 -12.35 0.41
C LYS A 164 4.46 -13.80 -0.05
N LYS A 165 3.88 -14.72 0.71
CA LYS A 165 3.88 -16.14 0.36
C LYS A 165 3.08 -16.41 -0.91
N LEU A 166 1.97 -15.70 -1.12
CA LEU A 166 1.16 -15.79 -2.34
C LEU A 166 2.01 -15.46 -3.56
N TYR A 167 2.63 -14.28 -3.60
CA TYR A 167 3.39 -13.83 -4.77
C TYR A 167 4.68 -14.62 -4.99
N TYR A 168 5.25 -15.21 -3.94
CA TYR A 168 6.35 -16.16 -4.07
C TYR A 168 5.90 -17.49 -4.71
N LEU A 169 4.72 -18.01 -4.34
CA LEU A 169 4.25 -19.33 -4.82
C LEU A 169 3.57 -19.29 -6.18
N ILE A 170 2.88 -18.23 -6.56
CA ILE A 170 2.19 -18.13 -7.86
C ILE A 170 3.08 -18.53 -9.03
N PRO A 171 4.32 -18.02 -9.21
CA PRO A 171 5.14 -18.40 -10.35
C PRO A 171 5.69 -19.84 -10.27
N ARG A 172 5.45 -20.52 -9.17
CA ARG A 172 5.92 -21.89 -8.86
C ARG A 172 4.80 -22.92 -8.78
N GLU A 173 3.52 -22.50 -8.69
CA GLU A 173 2.40 -23.43 -8.53
C GLU A 173 2.21 -24.36 -9.72
N LYS A 174 1.85 -25.64 -9.45
CA LYS A 174 1.58 -26.63 -10.50
C LYS A 174 0.18 -26.49 -11.10
N VAL A 175 -0.76 -25.95 -10.33
CA VAL A 175 -2.15 -25.73 -10.74
C VAL A 175 -2.46 -24.25 -10.58
N THR A 176 -2.62 -23.56 -11.70
CA THR A 176 -2.87 -22.11 -11.75
C THR A 176 -4.07 -21.72 -10.89
N GLY A 177 -3.86 -20.72 -10.02
CA GLY A 177 -4.88 -20.18 -9.13
C GLY A 177 -5.12 -21.00 -7.86
N SER A 178 -4.42 -22.12 -7.66
CA SER A 178 -4.57 -22.94 -6.45
C SER A 178 -4.09 -22.23 -5.20
N THR A 179 -2.98 -21.51 -5.28
CA THR A 179 -2.43 -20.70 -4.18
C THR A 179 -3.34 -19.53 -3.83
N GLU A 180 -3.92 -18.87 -4.83
CA GLU A 180 -4.84 -17.75 -4.63
C GLU A 180 -6.11 -18.19 -3.88
N LYS A 181 -6.64 -19.37 -4.17
CA LYS A 181 -7.80 -19.94 -3.43
C LYS A 181 -7.48 -20.13 -1.95
N ILE A 182 -6.31 -20.68 -1.64
CA ILE A 182 -5.86 -20.86 -0.23
C ILE A 182 -5.70 -19.50 0.44
N PHE A 183 -5.06 -18.56 -0.24
CA PHE A 183 -4.85 -17.20 0.25
C PHE A 183 -6.16 -16.47 0.57
N ASN A 184 -7.13 -16.50 -0.33
CA ASN A 184 -8.43 -15.85 -0.11
C ASN A 184 -9.16 -16.42 1.12
N ALA A 185 -9.11 -17.75 1.31
CA ALA A 185 -9.64 -18.39 2.52
C ALA A 185 -8.87 -17.97 3.77
N ALA A 186 -7.53 -17.83 3.69
CA ALA A 186 -6.68 -17.40 4.78
C ALA A 186 -6.97 -15.95 5.21
N VAL A 187 -7.20 -15.04 4.24
CA VAL A 187 -7.58 -13.64 4.51
C VAL A 187 -8.86 -13.59 5.38
N GLU A 188 -9.90 -14.35 5.01
CA GLU A 188 -11.15 -14.40 5.78
C GLU A 188 -10.94 -15.03 7.17
N ARG A 189 -10.08 -16.03 7.29
CA ARG A 189 -9.74 -16.61 8.61
C ARG A 189 -9.01 -15.60 9.51
N ILE A 190 -8.05 -14.83 8.99
CA ILE A 190 -7.37 -13.77 9.75
C ILE A 190 -8.35 -12.64 10.10
N ARG A 191 -9.20 -12.22 9.15
CA ARG A 191 -10.22 -11.20 9.39
C ARG A 191 -11.12 -11.59 10.58
N ASN A 192 -11.60 -12.84 10.61
CA ASN A 192 -12.52 -13.36 11.61
C ASN A 192 -11.80 -13.95 12.85
N ALA A 193 -10.47 -13.88 12.90
CA ALA A 193 -9.70 -14.41 14.03
C ALA A 193 -10.11 -13.74 15.37
N PRO A 194 -10.18 -14.51 16.46
CA PRO A 194 -10.37 -13.94 17.79
C PRO A 194 -9.35 -12.85 18.10
N ASN A 195 -9.77 -11.80 18.81
CA ASN A 195 -8.93 -10.65 19.16
C ASN A 195 -7.88 -11.01 20.25
N LYS A 196 -7.05 -12.01 19.95
CA LYS A 196 -5.94 -12.50 20.76
C LYS A 196 -4.73 -12.78 19.86
N VAL A 197 -3.58 -12.22 20.20
CA VAL A 197 -2.33 -12.39 19.43
C VAL A 197 -2.00 -13.85 19.18
N LYS A 198 -2.12 -14.71 20.22
CA LYS A 198 -1.86 -16.16 20.11
C LYS A 198 -2.74 -16.84 19.04
N SER A 199 -4.01 -16.43 18.93
CA SER A 199 -4.93 -17.00 17.93
C SER A 199 -4.55 -16.57 16.52
N ILE A 200 -4.18 -15.28 16.34
CA ILE A 200 -3.75 -14.75 15.02
C ILE A 200 -2.47 -15.45 14.57
N LYS A 201 -1.47 -15.59 15.46
CA LYS A 201 -0.23 -16.31 15.15
C LYS A 201 -0.49 -17.76 14.78
N LYS A 202 -1.37 -18.46 15.52
CA LYS A 202 -1.72 -19.84 15.23
C LYS A 202 -2.33 -19.98 13.83
N ILE A 203 -3.33 -19.13 13.51
CA ILE A 203 -3.98 -19.14 12.18
C ILE A 203 -2.96 -18.82 11.09
N LEU A 204 -2.10 -17.80 11.28
CA LEU A 204 -1.06 -17.46 10.32
C LEU A 204 -0.16 -18.66 10.00
N ASN A 205 0.34 -19.35 11.02
CA ASN A 205 1.22 -20.49 10.82
C ASN A 205 0.52 -21.66 10.11
N GLU A 206 -0.74 -21.94 10.49
CA GLU A 206 -1.56 -22.97 9.82
C GLU A 206 -1.77 -22.65 8.33
N GLU A 207 -2.05 -21.37 8.00
CA GLU A 207 -2.30 -20.99 6.61
C GLU A 207 -1.01 -20.93 5.78
N LEU A 208 0.10 -20.46 6.35
CA LEU A 208 1.41 -20.52 5.70
C LEU A 208 1.82 -21.97 5.41
N GLU A 209 1.59 -22.88 6.35
CA GLU A 209 1.86 -24.31 6.15
C GLU A 209 0.98 -24.92 5.05
N LYS A 210 -0.30 -24.55 4.97
CA LYS A 210 -1.19 -24.99 3.88
C LYS A 210 -0.72 -24.45 2.52
N MET A 211 -0.30 -23.20 2.45
CA MET A 211 0.25 -22.62 1.22
C MET A 211 1.54 -23.34 0.79
N GLU A 212 2.42 -23.67 1.76
CA GLU A 212 3.66 -24.40 1.49
C GLU A 212 3.39 -25.82 0.99
N LYS A 213 2.37 -26.49 1.50
CA LYS A 213 1.95 -27.83 1.05
C LYS A 213 1.23 -27.83 -0.29
N ASN A 214 0.88 -26.66 -0.84
CA ASN A 214 0.29 -26.58 -2.17
C ASN A 214 1.33 -27.05 -3.20
N PRO A 215 0.95 -27.97 -4.15
CA PRO A 215 1.90 -28.49 -5.11
C PRO A 215 2.58 -27.39 -5.93
N HIS A 216 3.90 -27.28 -5.82
CA HIS A 216 4.71 -26.32 -6.54
C HIS A 216 6.01 -26.94 -7.05
N VAL A 217 6.74 -26.20 -7.87
CA VAL A 217 8.06 -26.56 -8.42
C VAL A 217 9.06 -25.54 -7.95
N GLU A 218 10.16 -25.97 -7.36
CA GLU A 218 11.28 -25.08 -7.02
C GLU A 218 11.85 -24.44 -8.28
N ARG A 219 11.92 -23.13 -8.29
CA ARG A 219 12.49 -22.32 -9.37
C ARG A 219 13.26 -21.15 -8.74
N ASP A 220 14.60 -21.26 -8.76
CA ASP A 220 15.49 -20.25 -8.17
C ASP A 220 15.97 -19.23 -9.21
N ASP A 221 15.73 -19.48 -10.49
CA ASP A 221 16.24 -18.67 -11.60
C ASP A 221 15.23 -17.70 -12.20
N LEU A 222 14.13 -17.42 -11.50
CA LEU A 222 13.15 -16.46 -11.96
C LEU A 222 13.68 -15.03 -12.00
N PRO A 223 13.23 -14.21 -12.97
CA PRO A 223 13.50 -12.77 -12.93
C PRO A 223 12.98 -12.14 -11.65
N LYS A 224 13.72 -11.20 -11.08
CA LYS A 224 13.33 -10.47 -9.86
C LYS A 224 13.00 -9.03 -10.20
N ILE A 225 11.78 -8.60 -9.94
CA ILE A 225 11.33 -7.23 -10.19
C ILE A 225 10.87 -6.59 -8.88
N GLY A 226 11.44 -5.43 -8.56
CA GLY A 226 11.03 -4.61 -7.43
C GLY A 226 9.89 -3.66 -7.82
N LEU A 227 8.94 -3.45 -6.91
CA LEU A 227 7.90 -2.43 -7.05
C LEU A 227 8.17 -1.27 -6.10
N VAL A 228 8.25 -0.06 -6.64
CA VAL A 228 8.38 1.19 -5.91
C VAL A 228 7.24 2.14 -6.32
N GLY A 229 6.96 3.18 -5.56
CA GLY A 229 5.96 4.15 -5.92
C GLY A 229 5.16 4.67 -4.73
N GLU A 230 4.01 5.27 -5.03
CA GLU A 230 3.13 5.87 -4.03
C GLU A 230 2.39 4.79 -3.22
N ALA A 231 2.34 4.99 -1.91
CA ALA A 231 1.89 4.00 -0.94
C ALA A 231 0.48 3.46 -1.21
N TYR A 232 -0.50 4.32 -1.52
CA TYR A 232 -1.87 3.88 -1.73
C TYR A 232 -2.01 3.02 -2.99
N ILE A 233 -1.40 3.45 -4.10
CA ILE A 233 -1.38 2.68 -5.35
C ILE A 233 -0.65 1.34 -5.15
N LEU A 234 0.49 1.33 -4.47
CA LEU A 234 1.24 0.09 -4.23
C LEU A 234 0.47 -0.91 -3.36
N MET A 235 -0.28 -0.44 -2.36
CA MET A 235 -0.91 -1.31 -1.37
C MET A 235 -2.33 -1.75 -1.74
N ASP A 236 -2.99 -1.10 -2.70
CA ASP A 236 -4.35 -1.46 -3.11
C ASP A 236 -4.40 -2.11 -4.49
N TYR A 237 -4.54 -3.43 -4.49
CA TYR A 237 -4.61 -4.26 -5.70
C TYR A 237 -5.76 -3.86 -6.63
N SER A 238 -6.85 -3.29 -6.13
CA SER A 238 -7.98 -2.84 -6.96
C SER A 238 -7.66 -1.57 -7.76
N ASN A 239 -6.68 -0.79 -7.32
CA ASN A 239 -6.29 0.48 -7.93
C ASN A 239 -5.03 0.37 -8.80
N ASN A 240 -4.23 -0.69 -8.63
CA ASN A 240 -3.02 -0.92 -9.41
C ASN A 240 -3.17 -2.08 -10.41
N LEU A 241 -4.40 -2.49 -10.72
CA LEU A 241 -4.73 -3.55 -11.66
C LEU A 241 -4.05 -4.90 -11.33
N ASP A 242 -3.93 -5.22 -10.04
CA ASP A 242 -3.29 -6.46 -9.56
C ASP A 242 -1.86 -6.67 -10.11
N ILE A 243 -1.05 -5.60 -10.17
CA ILE A 243 0.30 -5.64 -10.78
C ILE A 243 1.18 -6.77 -10.24
N GLU A 244 1.21 -6.98 -8.92
CA GLU A 244 2.01 -8.05 -8.30
C GLU A 244 1.56 -9.42 -8.77
N LYS A 245 0.25 -9.66 -8.82
CA LYS A 245 -0.34 -10.91 -9.27
C LYS A 245 -0.05 -11.17 -10.75
N LYS A 246 -0.23 -10.16 -11.61
CA LYS A 246 0.05 -10.26 -13.04
C LYS A 246 1.53 -10.60 -13.30
N LEU A 247 2.46 -9.90 -12.64
CA LEU A 247 3.89 -10.20 -12.72
C LEU A 247 4.21 -11.63 -12.25
N ALA A 248 3.64 -12.05 -11.14
CA ALA A 248 3.84 -13.40 -10.63
C ALA A 248 3.35 -14.48 -11.63
N TYR A 249 2.18 -14.28 -12.26
CA TYR A 249 1.71 -15.17 -13.33
C TYR A 249 2.55 -15.11 -14.62
N MET A 250 3.27 -14.02 -14.88
CA MET A 250 4.26 -13.94 -15.95
C MET A 250 5.59 -14.64 -15.60
N GLY A 251 5.67 -15.29 -14.43
CA GLY A 251 6.85 -16.04 -13.98
C GLY A 251 7.94 -15.16 -13.41
N VAL A 252 7.59 -14.15 -12.64
CA VAL A 252 8.49 -13.19 -12.00
C VAL A 252 8.42 -13.31 -10.50
N ASP A 253 9.56 -13.27 -9.82
CA ASP A 253 9.65 -12.99 -8.39
C ASP A 253 9.48 -11.50 -8.16
N VAL A 254 8.35 -11.11 -7.60
CA VAL A 254 8.01 -9.71 -7.34
C VAL A 254 8.09 -9.37 -5.86
N ASP A 255 8.68 -8.22 -5.55
CA ASP A 255 8.66 -7.68 -4.19
C ASP A 255 8.26 -6.21 -4.20
N ARG A 256 7.39 -5.83 -3.26
CA ARG A 256 6.92 -4.46 -3.07
C ARG A 256 7.69 -3.80 -1.93
N SER A 257 8.28 -2.64 -2.18
CA SER A 257 9.09 -1.90 -1.22
C SER A 257 8.29 -1.39 -0.01
N LEU A 258 7.05 -0.95 -0.25
CA LEU A 258 6.18 -0.40 0.80
C LEU A 258 5.13 -1.42 1.25
N ARG A 259 5.15 -1.70 2.54
CA ARG A 259 4.12 -2.43 3.28
C ARG A 259 3.76 -1.65 4.54
N VAL A 260 2.53 -1.77 5.01
CA VAL A 260 2.05 -1.01 6.19
C VAL A 260 2.92 -1.28 7.42
N THR A 261 3.35 -2.52 7.62
CA THR A 261 4.23 -2.88 8.76
C THR A 261 5.57 -2.16 8.67
N ASN A 262 6.28 -2.25 7.54
CA ASN A 262 7.58 -1.60 7.37
C ASN A 262 7.42 -0.07 7.40
N TRP A 263 6.45 0.46 6.66
CA TRP A 263 6.15 1.88 6.62
C TRP A 263 5.88 2.47 8.01
N SER A 264 5.10 1.75 8.85
CA SER A 264 4.81 2.16 10.22
C SER A 264 6.03 2.08 11.14
N LEU A 265 6.83 1.01 11.04
CA LEU A 265 8.05 0.85 11.82
C LEU A 265 9.08 1.95 11.49
N ASP A 266 9.28 2.22 10.22
CA ASP A 266 10.28 3.19 9.75
C ASP A 266 9.87 4.63 10.11
N ARG A 267 8.58 4.96 10.06
CA ARG A 267 8.07 6.30 10.35
C ARG A 267 7.65 6.55 11.80
N ILE A 268 7.44 5.51 12.61
CA ILE A 268 7.06 5.66 14.02
C ILE A 268 8.22 5.32 14.95
N ILE A 269 8.96 4.24 14.68
CA ILE A 269 9.99 3.72 15.58
C ILE A 269 11.39 4.12 15.10
N LYS A 270 11.70 3.95 13.82
CA LYS A 270 13.02 4.16 13.23
C LYS A 270 13.19 5.51 12.53
N VAL A 271 12.40 6.50 12.86
CA VAL A 271 12.32 7.80 12.12
C VAL A 271 13.68 8.40 11.81
N LYS A 272 14.57 8.51 12.81
CA LYS A 272 15.89 9.13 12.62
C LYS A 272 16.82 8.28 11.78
N SER A 273 16.87 6.96 12.04
CA SER A 273 17.75 6.05 11.30
C SER A 273 17.28 5.84 9.87
N HIS A 274 15.98 5.72 9.64
CA HIS A 274 15.40 5.61 8.31
C HIS A 274 15.69 6.86 7.48
N LYS A 275 15.45 8.05 8.03
CA LYS A 275 15.74 9.31 7.35
C LYS A 275 17.22 9.47 7.02
N ALA A 276 18.12 9.14 7.96
CA ALA A 276 19.56 9.19 7.73
C ALA A 276 19.99 8.24 6.61
N HIS A 277 19.48 7.00 6.65
CA HIS A 277 19.76 6.00 5.61
C HIS A 277 19.24 6.43 4.25
N MET A 278 18.03 6.98 4.19
CA MET A 278 17.43 7.49 2.94
C MET A 278 18.27 8.62 2.34
N LEU A 279 18.73 9.58 3.15
CA LEU A 279 19.58 10.67 2.70
C LEU A 279 20.97 10.18 2.24
N GLU A 280 21.52 9.17 2.91
CA GLU A 280 22.80 8.54 2.52
C GLU A 280 22.68 7.83 1.17
N VAL A 281 21.66 7.01 0.98
CA VAL A 281 21.47 6.25 -0.28
C VAL A 281 21.14 7.18 -1.44
N ASN A 282 20.35 8.23 -1.21
CA ASN A 282 19.92 9.18 -2.24
C ASN A 282 20.95 10.30 -2.49
N LYS A 283 22.11 10.25 -1.82
CA LYS A 283 23.13 11.30 -1.97
C LYS A 283 23.54 11.47 -3.44
N GLY A 284 23.45 12.72 -3.92
CA GLY A 284 23.74 13.08 -5.30
C GLY A 284 22.55 12.96 -6.26
N TYR A 285 21.42 12.41 -5.81
CA TYR A 285 20.16 12.32 -6.58
C TYR A 285 19.09 13.25 -6.02
N LEU A 286 18.70 13.03 -4.73
CA LEU A 286 17.69 13.82 -4.06
C LEU A 286 17.95 13.87 -2.55
N ASP A 287 18.59 14.92 -2.09
CA ASP A 287 19.03 15.10 -0.70
C ASP A 287 18.13 16.01 0.14
N PHE A 288 17.03 16.48 -0.42
CA PHE A 288 16.04 17.30 0.30
C PHE A 288 14.64 16.68 0.24
N PHE A 289 13.82 16.99 1.25
CA PHE A 289 12.50 16.44 1.41
C PHE A 289 11.48 17.04 0.43
N ILE A 290 10.86 16.18 -0.40
CA ILE A 290 9.83 16.57 -1.38
C ILE A 290 8.41 16.14 -0.98
N GLY A 291 8.25 15.49 0.17
CA GLY A 291 6.99 14.89 0.63
C GLY A 291 6.68 13.54 -0.02
N GLY A 292 5.62 12.90 0.44
CA GLY A 292 5.19 11.60 -0.08
C GLY A 292 6.27 10.52 -0.02
N ASP A 293 6.28 9.63 -1.00
CA ASP A 293 7.14 8.44 -1.03
C ASP A 293 8.23 8.50 -2.14
N GLY A 294 8.36 9.64 -2.86
CA GLY A 294 9.29 9.77 -3.99
C GLY A 294 10.76 9.54 -3.63
N GLN A 295 11.20 9.99 -2.43
CA GLN A 295 12.56 9.71 -1.97
C GLN A 295 12.76 8.22 -1.67
N GLU A 296 11.74 7.54 -1.12
CA GLU A 296 11.76 6.11 -0.90
C GLU A 296 11.77 5.33 -2.21
N SER A 297 11.08 5.82 -3.25
CA SER A 297 11.11 5.20 -4.58
C SER A 297 12.52 5.19 -5.17
N ILE A 298 13.27 6.28 -5.03
CA ILE A 298 14.67 6.38 -5.46
C ILE A 298 15.56 5.45 -4.64
N MET A 299 15.49 5.55 -3.31
CA MET A 299 16.27 4.72 -2.39
C MET A 299 16.05 3.23 -2.66
N ASN A 300 14.80 2.80 -2.72
CA ASN A 300 14.46 1.39 -2.89
C ASN A 300 14.87 0.86 -4.27
N THR A 301 14.85 1.68 -5.32
CA THR A 301 15.38 1.29 -6.64
C THR A 301 16.87 0.96 -6.56
N ILE A 302 17.66 1.80 -5.89
CA ILE A 302 19.09 1.57 -5.67
C ILE A 302 19.32 0.31 -4.81
N LEU A 303 18.50 0.13 -3.75
CA LEU A 303 18.59 -1.04 -2.87
C LEU A 303 18.21 -2.33 -3.59
N TYR A 304 17.19 -2.32 -4.45
CA TYR A 304 16.82 -3.47 -5.28
C TYR A 304 17.98 -3.88 -6.20
N LYS A 305 18.64 -2.92 -6.86
CA LYS A 305 19.83 -3.25 -7.64
C LYS A 305 20.93 -3.90 -6.81
N LYS A 306 21.24 -3.32 -5.63
CA LYS A 306 22.25 -3.89 -4.71
C LYS A 306 21.86 -5.29 -4.21
N ALA A 307 20.57 -5.59 -4.12
CA ALA A 307 20.03 -6.90 -3.76
C ALA A 307 19.93 -7.89 -4.95
N GLY A 308 20.41 -7.50 -6.14
CA GLY A 308 20.47 -8.37 -7.32
C GLY A 308 19.13 -8.50 -8.06
N TYR A 309 18.25 -7.51 -7.96
CA TYR A 309 17.03 -7.46 -8.78
C TYR A 309 17.38 -7.09 -10.23
N ASP A 310 16.59 -7.61 -11.17
CA ASP A 310 16.80 -7.47 -12.59
C ASP A 310 16.17 -6.21 -13.19
N GLY A 311 15.15 -5.67 -12.52
CA GLY A 311 14.46 -4.45 -12.91
C GLY A 311 13.55 -3.92 -11.81
N VAL A 312 13.04 -2.70 -12.01
CA VAL A 312 12.12 -2.03 -11.07
C VAL A 312 10.95 -1.45 -11.83
N ILE A 313 9.76 -1.53 -11.25
CA ILE A 313 8.58 -0.84 -11.76
C ILE A 313 8.17 0.22 -10.75
N GLN A 314 8.07 1.47 -11.20
CA GLN A 314 7.50 2.56 -10.44
C GLN A 314 6.00 2.66 -10.73
N ALA A 315 5.17 2.45 -9.70
CA ALA A 315 3.73 2.65 -9.75
C ALA A 315 3.38 4.02 -9.16
N GLN A 316 3.00 4.96 -10.02
CA GLN A 316 2.69 6.34 -9.60
C GLN A 316 1.26 6.71 -9.94
N PRO A 317 0.52 7.40 -9.04
CA PRO A 317 -0.77 7.97 -9.42
C PRO A 317 -0.56 9.20 -10.30
N PHE A 318 -1.42 9.38 -11.29
CA PHE A 318 -1.44 10.64 -12.05
C PHE A 318 -1.66 11.82 -11.12
N GLY A 319 -0.91 12.91 -11.34
CA GLY A 319 -0.95 14.10 -10.50
C GLY A 319 -0.18 14.01 -9.17
N CYS A 320 0.58 12.94 -8.92
CA CYS A 320 1.45 12.84 -7.74
C CYS A 320 2.75 13.62 -7.94
N LEU A 321 2.94 14.71 -7.20
CA LEU A 321 4.14 15.55 -7.31
C LEU A 321 5.43 14.82 -6.91
N PRO A 322 5.49 14.15 -5.74
CA PRO A 322 6.71 13.45 -5.32
C PRO A 322 7.13 12.34 -6.29
N GLU A 323 6.17 11.54 -6.76
CA GLU A 323 6.48 10.43 -7.68
C GLU A 323 6.83 10.93 -9.09
N THR A 324 6.25 12.05 -9.55
CA THR A 324 6.65 12.68 -10.80
C THR A 324 8.09 13.20 -10.74
N ALA A 325 8.48 13.83 -9.64
CA ALA A 325 9.87 14.24 -9.43
C ALA A 325 10.81 13.02 -9.33
N ALA A 326 10.41 11.97 -8.62
CA ALA A 326 11.19 10.74 -8.52
C ALA A 326 11.38 10.07 -9.89
N LYS A 327 10.36 10.06 -10.75
CA LYS A 327 10.43 9.47 -12.10
C LYS A 327 11.58 10.04 -12.93
N GLU A 328 11.75 11.35 -12.93
CA GLU A 328 12.84 12.00 -13.67
C GLU A 328 14.22 11.60 -13.12
N ILE A 329 14.33 11.49 -11.79
CA ILE A 329 15.56 11.06 -11.12
C ILE A 329 15.82 9.56 -11.35
N LEU A 330 14.77 8.74 -11.37
CA LEU A 330 14.88 7.30 -11.62
C LEU A 330 15.45 6.98 -13.00
N THR A 331 15.29 7.86 -13.99
CA THR A 331 15.96 7.73 -15.29
C THR A 331 17.49 7.74 -15.10
N LYS A 332 18.02 8.69 -14.35
CA LYS A 332 19.44 8.78 -14.03
C LYS A 332 19.92 7.59 -13.17
N VAL A 333 19.15 7.20 -12.17
CA VAL A 333 19.45 6.00 -11.35
C VAL A 333 19.50 4.73 -12.21
N SER A 334 18.58 4.60 -13.17
CA SER A 334 18.54 3.47 -14.11
C SER A 334 19.83 3.36 -14.92
N GLU A 335 20.34 4.49 -15.42
CA GLU A 335 21.61 4.57 -16.16
C GLU A 335 22.80 4.26 -15.26
N ASP A 336 22.95 4.96 -14.13
CA ASP A 336 24.12 4.87 -13.25
C ASP A 336 24.27 3.48 -12.61
N TYR A 337 23.17 2.80 -12.34
CA TYR A 337 23.16 1.48 -11.70
C TYR A 337 22.93 0.33 -12.69
N ASP A 338 22.77 0.59 -13.98
CA ASP A 338 22.41 -0.44 -14.99
C ASP A 338 21.22 -1.31 -14.52
N ILE A 339 20.12 -0.67 -14.10
CA ILE A 339 18.88 -1.33 -13.70
C ILE A 339 17.70 -0.76 -14.49
N PRO A 340 17.04 -1.53 -15.35
CA PRO A 340 15.86 -1.05 -16.06
C PRO A 340 14.75 -0.60 -15.12
N VAL A 341 14.16 0.57 -15.39
CA VAL A 341 13.03 1.11 -14.65
C VAL A 341 11.86 1.37 -15.61
N LEU A 342 10.70 0.79 -15.31
CA LEU A 342 9.44 1.06 -15.98
C LEU A 342 8.55 1.92 -15.10
N SER A 343 8.26 3.17 -15.48
CA SER A 343 7.28 4.01 -14.76
C SER A 343 5.88 3.84 -15.34
N LEU A 344 4.93 3.46 -14.50
CA LEU A 344 3.52 3.29 -14.82
C LEU A 344 2.69 4.32 -14.07
N ALA A 345 1.99 5.18 -14.81
CA ALA A 345 1.04 6.13 -14.23
C ALA A 345 -0.36 5.51 -14.20
N PHE A 346 -1.04 5.64 -13.06
CA PHE A 346 -2.40 5.16 -12.83
C PHE A 346 -3.34 6.35 -12.72
N ASP A 347 -4.41 6.33 -13.48
CA ASP A 347 -5.49 7.31 -13.50
C ASP A 347 -6.83 6.65 -13.81
N GLU A 348 -7.87 7.47 -13.93
CA GLU A 348 -9.21 7.05 -14.29
C GLU A 348 -9.35 6.51 -15.72
N GLN A 349 -8.37 6.74 -16.58
CA GLN A 349 -8.36 6.30 -17.97
C GLN A 349 -7.42 5.11 -18.22
N THR A 350 -6.77 4.63 -17.18
CA THR A 350 -5.82 3.53 -17.30
C THR A 350 -6.52 2.25 -17.74
N GLY A 351 -6.35 1.90 -19.01
CA GLY A 351 -6.92 0.69 -19.61
C GLY A 351 -6.10 -0.55 -19.32
N GLU A 352 -6.75 -1.64 -18.92
CA GLU A 352 -6.09 -2.89 -18.54
C GLU A 352 -5.25 -3.49 -19.69
N ALA A 353 -5.74 -3.46 -20.92
CA ALA A 353 -5.03 -4.04 -22.08
C ALA A 353 -3.66 -3.36 -22.31
N GLY A 354 -3.63 -2.03 -22.38
CA GLY A 354 -2.38 -1.29 -22.56
C GLY A 354 -1.43 -1.43 -21.38
N PHE A 355 -1.97 -1.57 -20.17
CA PHE A 355 -1.19 -1.84 -18.98
C PHE A 355 -0.51 -3.21 -19.04
N VAL A 356 -1.24 -4.28 -19.37
CA VAL A 356 -0.73 -5.64 -19.49
C VAL A 356 0.35 -5.72 -20.56
N THR A 357 0.12 -5.14 -21.74
CA THR A 357 1.12 -5.12 -22.84
C THR A 357 2.44 -4.50 -22.40
N ARG A 358 2.40 -3.40 -21.62
CA ARG A 358 3.62 -2.76 -21.10
C ARG A 358 4.34 -3.62 -20.07
N LEU A 359 3.60 -4.34 -19.22
CA LEU A 359 4.19 -5.30 -18.28
C LEU A 359 4.87 -6.46 -19.02
N GLU A 360 4.19 -7.07 -20.00
CA GLU A 360 4.72 -8.16 -20.83
C GLU A 360 6.00 -7.74 -21.53
N ALA A 361 5.99 -6.59 -22.22
CA ALA A 361 7.16 -6.06 -22.90
C ALA A 361 8.34 -5.83 -21.93
N PHE A 362 8.07 -5.32 -20.72
CA PHE A 362 9.11 -5.12 -19.71
C PHE A 362 9.68 -6.44 -19.20
N VAL A 363 8.81 -7.41 -18.89
CA VAL A 363 9.21 -8.75 -18.44
C VAL A 363 10.05 -9.46 -19.50
N ASP A 364 9.65 -9.39 -20.77
CA ASP A 364 10.39 -10.01 -21.88
C ASP A 364 11.75 -9.36 -22.09
N MET A 365 11.82 -8.04 -22.00
CA MET A 365 13.11 -7.32 -22.04
C MET A 365 14.02 -7.76 -20.87
N ILE A 366 13.49 -7.89 -19.64
CA ILE A 366 14.27 -8.38 -18.49
C ILE A 366 14.76 -9.81 -18.71
N LYS A 367 13.92 -10.72 -19.21
CA LYS A 367 14.30 -12.11 -19.52
C LYS A 367 15.43 -12.15 -20.56
N SER A 368 15.31 -11.37 -21.64
CA SER A 368 16.34 -11.29 -22.69
C SER A 368 17.68 -10.77 -22.15
N ARG A 369 17.66 -9.70 -21.33
CA ARG A 369 18.89 -9.18 -20.68
C ARG A 369 19.56 -10.22 -19.78
N ARG A 370 18.77 -10.99 -19.01
CA ARG A 370 19.31 -12.07 -18.17
C ARG A 370 19.99 -13.16 -19.02
N GLN A 371 19.38 -13.52 -20.13
CA GLN A 371 19.94 -14.53 -21.02
C GLN A 371 21.26 -14.06 -21.61
N MET A 372 21.35 -12.84 -22.16
CA MET A 372 22.60 -12.27 -22.69
C MET A 372 23.70 -12.25 -21.62
N LYS A 373 23.41 -11.80 -20.40
CA LYS A 373 24.41 -11.80 -19.31
C LYS A 373 24.87 -13.22 -18.90
N LYS A 374 24.03 -14.24 -19.05
CA LYS A 374 24.42 -15.64 -18.81
C LYS A 374 25.33 -16.17 -19.92
N GLU A 375 25.08 -15.79 -21.16
CA GLU A 375 25.90 -16.17 -22.33
C GLU A 375 27.27 -15.52 -22.28
N GLU A 376 27.36 -14.22 -22.06
CA GLU A 376 28.62 -13.47 -21.87
C GLU A 376 29.49 -14.09 -20.76
N LYS A 377 28.87 -14.46 -19.63
CA LYS A 377 29.59 -15.09 -18.53
C LYS A 377 30.10 -16.49 -18.87
N LYS A 378 29.39 -17.24 -19.71
CA LYS A 378 29.87 -18.56 -20.18
C LYS A 378 31.04 -18.42 -21.15
N GLU A 379 30.99 -17.45 -22.07
CA GLU A 379 32.08 -17.18 -23.02
C GLU A 379 33.34 -16.72 -22.30
N SER A 380 33.24 -15.85 -21.30
CA SER A 380 34.39 -15.39 -20.52
C SER A 380 35.09 -16.52 -19.76
N VAL A 381 34.34 -17.48 -19.23
CA VAL A 381 34.93 -18.66 -18.54
C VAL A 381 35.57 -19.63 -19.52
N THR A 382 35.08 -19.70 -20.77
CA THR A 382 35.66 -20.62 -21.80
C THR A 382 36.97 -20.05 -22.41
N VAL A 383 37.20 -18.75 -22.32
CA VAL A 383 38.41 -18.09 -22.84
C VAL A 383 39.59 -18.13 -21.83
N GLU A 384 39.28 -18.28 -20.52
CA GLU A 384 40.28 -18.35 -19.43
C GLU A 384 40.72 -19.78 -19.08
N GLY A 385 40.15 -20.83 -19.66
CA GLY A 385 40.50 -22.25 -19.48
C GLY A 385 41.14 -22.85 -20.70
#